data_049ebda910c2b7b79d0153161275b814
#
_entry.id   049ebda910c2b7b79d0153161275b814
#
_cell.length_a   1.000
_cell.length_b   1.000
_cell.length_c   1.000
_cell.angle_alpha   90.00
_cell.angle_beta   90.00
_cell.angle_gamma   90.00
#
_symmetry.space_group_name_H-M   'P 1'
#
loop_
_entity.id
_entity.type
_entity.pdbx_description
1 polymer ?
#
loop_
_entity_poly.entity_id
_entity_poly.type
_entity_poly.pdbx_seq_one_letter_code
_entity_poly.pdbx_strand_id
1 'polypeptide(L)' 'MNLYIGNLNYNVKESDLRNVMEEYGTVASVKLITDRETRRSKGFAFIEMPDDTEANNAIKQLNGAEYVG' A
#
# COMPACT_ATOMS: atom_id res chain seq x y z
N MET A 1 12.21 1.37 -0.59
CA MET A 1 11.63 1.29 0.77
C MET A 1 10.31 0.54 0.70
N ASN A 2 10.12 -0.44 1.58
CA ASN A 2 8.89 -1.23 1.59
C ASN A 2 7.95 -0.70 2.65
N LEU A 3 6.68 -0.55 2.27
CA LEU A 3 5.64 -0.03 3.15
C LEU A 3 4.56 -1.09 3.39
N TYR A 4 4.05 -1.11 4.59
CA TYR A 4 2.87 -1.88 4.94
C TYR A 4 1.70 -0.93 5.13
N ILE A 5 0.57 -1.23 4.51
CA ILE A 5 -0.66 -0.46 4.69
C ILE A 5 -1.73 -1.39 5.21
N GLY A 6 -2.24 -1.07 6.39
CA GLY A 6 -3.33 -1.79 7.01
C GLY A 6 -4.63 -1.00 7.01
N ASN A 7 -5.65 -1.58 7.60
CA ASN A 7 -6.96 -0.97 7.78
C ASN A 7 -7.61 -0.56 6.45
N LEU A 8 -7.40 -1.37 5.42
CA LEU A 8 -7.97 -1.13 4.10
C LEU A 8 -9.41 -1.65 4.02
N ASN A 9 -10.21 -0.98 3.20
CA ASN A 9 -11.55 -1.48 2.87
C ASN A 9 -11.41 -2.77 2.05
N TYR A 10 -12.25 -3.76 2.33
CA TYR A 10 -12.22 -5.05 1.64
C TYR A 10 -12.50 -4.95 0.13
N ASN A 11 -13.07 -3.84 -0.32
CA ASN A 11 -13.36 -3.61 -1.73
C ASN A 11 -12.22 -2.93 -2.49
N VAL A 12 -11.14 -2.57 -1.80
CA VAL A 12 -9.98 -1.92 -2.42
C VAL A 12 -9.27 -2.91 -3.33
N LYS A 13 -8.92 -2.44 -4.53
CA LYS A 13 -8.17 -3.23 -5.52
C LYS A 13 -6.73 -2.74 -5.57
N GLU A 14 -5.87 -3.60 -6.13
CA GLU A 14 -4.45 -3.29 -6.29
C GLU A 14 -4.24 -2.03 -7.13
N SER A 15 -5.02 -1.85 -8.20
CA SER A 15 -4.95 -0.66 -9.05
C SER A 15 -5.35 0.60 -8.29
N ASP A 16 -6.32 0.51 -7.39
CA ASP A 16 -6.74 1.65 -6.57
C ASP A 16 -5.62 2.10 -5.63
N LEU A 17 -4.95 1.13 -5.00
CA LEU A 17 -3.81 1.40 -4.14
C LEU A 17 -2.67 2.04 -4.90
N ARG A 18 -2.36 1.53 -6.08
CA ARG A 18 -1.31 2.08 -6.93
C ARG A 18 -1.61 3.54 -7.27
N ASN A 19 -2.84 3.84 -7.67
CA ASN A 19 -3.24 5.21 -8.00
C ASN A 19 -3.08 6.15 -6.81
N VAL A 20 -3.50 5.73 -5.63
CA VAL A 20 -3.34 6.53 -4.42
C VAL A 20 -1.88 6.75 -4.08
N MET A 21 -1.07 5.70 -4.13
CA MET A 21 0.35 5.79 -3.78
C MET A 21 1.15 6.61 -4.79
N GLU A 22 0.78 6.57 -6.07
CA GLU A 22 1.44 7.34 -7.11
C GLU A 22 1.26 8.86 -6.92
N GLU A 23 0.24 9.29 -6.18
CA GLU A 23 0.09 10.68 -5.80
C GLU A 23 1.19 11.16 -4.86
N TYR A 24 1.82 10.24 -4.13
CA TYR A 24 2.90 10.55 -3.20
C TYR A 24 4.28 10.38 -3.81
N GLY A 25 4.38 9.62 -4.90
CA GLY A 25 5.65 9.39 -5.58
C GLY A 25 5.64 8.15 -6.45
N THR A 26 6.83 7.78 -6.92
CA THR A 26 7.01 6.63 -7.78
C THR A 26 6.80 5.33 -7.01
N VAL A 27 5.98 4.45 -7.55
CA VAL A 27 5.69 3.14 -6.98
C VAL A 27 6.30 2.05 -7.87
N ALA A 28 7.18 1.24 -7.30
CA ALA A 28 7.80 0.13 -8.02
C ALA A 28 6.87 -1.08 -8.08
N SER A 29 6.21 -1.41 -6.96
CA SER A 29 5.28 -2.52 -6.94
C SER A 29 4.22 -2.34 -5.85
N VAL A 30 3.08 -2.99 -6.05
CA VAL A 30 1.98 -3.05 -5.09
C VAL A 30 1.55 -4.50 -4.96
N LYS A 31 1.46 -4.99 -3.74
CA LYS A 31 1.00 -6.35 -3.47
C LYS A 31 -0.15 -6.30 -2.46
N LEU A 32 -1.36 -6.47 -2.94
CA LEU A 32 -2.54 -6.56 -2.10
C LEU A 32 -2.70 -7.99 -1.61
N ILE A 33 -2.83 -8.16 -0.31
CA ILE A 33 -3.02 -9.49 0.27
C ILE A 33 -4.51 -9.81 0.28
N THR A 34 -4.86 -10.93 -0.34
CA THR A 34 -6.25 -11.37 -0.46
C THR A 34 -6.45 -12.72 0.20
N ASP A 35 -7.68 -12.98 0.63
CA ASP A 35 -8.08 -14.26 1.15
C ASP A 35 -8.31 -15.22 -0.02
N ARG A 36 -7.76 -16.44 0.07
CA ARG A 36 -7.89 -17.45 -0.99
C ARG A 36 -9.30 -18.00 -1.12
N GLU A 37 -10.03 -18.07 -0.03
CA GLU A 37 -11.38 -18.63 -0.02
C GLU A 37 -12.41 -17.65 -0.53
N THR A 38 -12.36 -16.42 -0.05
CA THR A 38 -13.35 -15.39 -0.41
C THR A 38 -12.90 -14.49 -1.54
N ARG A 39 -11.61 -14.49 -1.87
CA ARG A 39 -10.96 -13.61 -2.83
C ARG A 39 -11.11 -12.13 -2.49
N ARG A 40 -11.36 -11.84 -1.22
CA ARG A 40 -11.44 -10.47 -0.71
C ARG A 40 -10.12 -10.04 -0.11
N SER A 41 -9.86 -8.75 -0.14
CA SER A 41 -8.70 -8.18 0.53
C SER A 41 -8.76 -8.51 2.03
N LYS A 42 -7.60 -8.87 2.61
CA LYS A 42 -7.49 -9.06 4.06
C LYS A 42 -7.38 -7.72 4.80
N GLY A 43 -7.45 -6.61 4.09
CA GLY A 43 -7.36 -5.29 4.68
C GLY A 43 -5.94 -4.77 4.82
N PHE A 44 -4.97 -5.38 4.17
CA PHE A 44 -3.59 -4.89 4.18
C PHE A 44 -2.87 -5.19 2.86
N ALA A 45 -1.82 -4.40 2.61
CA ALA A 45 -1.03 -4.52 1.39
C ALA A 45 0.42 -4.12 1.66
N PHE A 46 1.32 -4.58 0.78
CA PHE A 46 2.72 -4.17 0.77
C PHE A 46 3.00 -3.37 -0.48
N ILE A 47 3.73 -2.28 -0.33
CA ILE A 47 4.04 -1.37 -1.43
C ILE A 47 5.53 -1.10 -1.41
N GLU A 48 6.17 -1.16 -2.58
CA GLU A 48 7.57 -0.84 -2.75
C GLU A 48 7.71 0.51 -3.43
N MET A 49 8.38 1.45 -2.76
CA MET A 49 8.69 2.78 -3.30
C MET A 49 10.19 2.98 -3.27
N PRO A 50 10.83 3.24 -4.42
CA PRO A 50 12.29 3.39 -4.47
C PRO A 50 12.82 4.66 -3.79
N ASP A 51 12.02 5.71 -3.70
CA ASP A 51 12.43 6.97 -3.07
C ASP A 51 11.99 7.01 -1.60
N ASP A 52 12.95 7.08 -0.70
CA ASP A 52 12.68 7.08 0.74
C ASP A 52 11.91 8.33 1.20
N THR A 53 12.20 9.47 0.60
CA THR A 53 11.52 10.72 0.93
C THR A 53 10.04 10.66 0.57
N GLU A 54 9.75 10.15 -0.62
CA GLU A 54 8.37 9.96 -1.08
C GLU A 54 7.65 8.93 -0.22
N ALA A 55 8.32 7.83 0.11
CA ALA A 55 7.77 6.79 0.96
C ALA A 55 7.44 7.32 2.36
N ASN A 56 8.33 8.10 2.96
CA ASN A 56 8.08 8.72 4.26
C ASN A 56 6.92 9.70 4.22
N ASN A 57 6.77 10.44 3.13
CA ASN A 57 5.65 11.33 2.94
C ASN A 57 4.32 10.55 2.88
N ALA A 58 4.31 9.44 2.18
CA ALA A 58 3.13 8.57 2.11
C ALA A 58 2.75 8.04 3.49
N ILE A 59 3.73 7.63 4.29
CA ILE A 59 3.50 7.15 5.66
C ILE A 59 2.86 8.24 6.52
N LYS A 60 3.31 9.47 6.39
CA LYS A 60 2.77 10.61 7.16
C LYS A 60 1.33 10.95 6.76
N GLN A 61 1.01 10.81 5.49
CA GLN A 61 -0.30 11.21 4.95
C GLN A 61 -1.35 10.11 5.10
N LEU A 62 -0.95 8.85 5.15
CA LEU A 62 -1.85 7.72 5.21
C LEU A 62 -1.88 7.12 6.61
N ASN A 63 -3.06 7.08 7.22
CA ASN A 63 -3.25 6.35 8.47
C ASN A 63 -3.17 4.85 8.21
N GLY A 64 -2.38 4.15 9.02
CA GLY A 64 -2.20 2.71 8.90
C GLY A 64 -1.06 2.28 7.99
N ALA A 65 -0.34 3.23 7.39
CA ALA A 65 0.86 2.93 6.63
C ALA A 65 2.09 2.92 7.55
N GLU A 66 2.93 1.91 7.38
CA GLU A 66 4.12 1.74 8.21
C GLU A 66 5.30 1.25 7.37
N TYR A 67 6.49 1.56 7.84
CA TYR A 67 7.72 1.07 7.22
C TYR A 67 7.99 -0.38 7.66
N VAL A 68 8.29 -1.26 6.71
CA VAL A 68 8.57 -2.66 7.00
C VAL A 68 9.92 -3.17 6.45
N GLY A 69 10.73 -2.31 5.92
CA GLY A 69 12.06 -2.75 5.53
C GLY A 69 12.67 -2.18 4.28
#